data_b392e5c48ebe9a6d2ae8641f69ac80a4
#
_entry.id   b392e5c48ebe9a6d2ae8641f69ac80a4
#
_cell.length_a   1.000
_cell.length_b   1.000
_cell.length_c   1.000
_cell.angle_alpha   90.00
_cell.angle_beta   90.00
_cell.angle_gamma   90.00
#
_symmetry.space_group_name_H-M   'P 1'
#
loop_
_entity.id
_entity.type
_entity.pdbx_description
1 polymer ?
#
loop_
_entity_poly.entity_id
_entity_poly.type
_entity_poly.pdbx_seq_one_letter_code
_entity_poly.pdbx_strand_id
1 'polypeptide(L)'
;LAALELNINRQEKAMEICQEAIDRSIQAESFRGLLPLLKQRLFFEKKLKCSQEEWDEQEKTIVMIDELFAEFQVNPYGLFALTTFENARIADEIIQIRRKEQNLTQTKLSEGILEPESYSRFECGKRKLRWKKKKKLLERLGERGNKVSLLLESTDPDVVEEYQRIMDCSYREKYDLMKEKVYRLEGMLDKKSEINRQFLMHMKNNLDIRFFQIFDSNKTKDKRQEAIVQTVSQYSEVGISKHCWSRTETALIKGIANDYRELGEPKIAISILRKGIKSFEKEQIGRENTCSGKGLLLEHLATYLGDVEAYEEAILYAKKEIKVIMKCGSAKGVSDELYELAWNGKEKGQVKPKLYKKRYLQALNLSILFQEREFIIFLKEREKKYCK
;
A
#
# COMPACT_ATOMS: atom_id res chain seq x y z
N LEU A 1 -24.81 7.72 12.60
CA LEU A 1 -25.08 8.88 13.49
C LEU A 1 -25.65 10.06 12.71
N ALA A 2 -25.01 10.56 11.64
CA ALA A 2 -25.52 11.70 10.87
C ALA A 2 -26.97 11.50 10.38
N ALA A 3 -27.32 10.32 9.86
CA ALA A 3 -28.69 10.03 9.44
C ALA A 3 -29.68 9.98 10.63
N LEU A 4 -29.21 9.54 11.80
CA LEU A 4 -30.03 9.53 13.01
C LEU A 4 -30.28 10.95 13.52
N GLU A 5 -29.28 11.81 13.55
CA GLU A 5 -29.39 13.21 13.93
C GLU A 5 -30.33 13.97 13.00
N LEU A 6 -30.32 13.67 11.69
CA LEU A 6 -31.24 14.26 10.73
C LEU A 6 -32.70 13.90 11.05
N ASN A 7 -32.97 12.63 11.42
CA ASN A 7 -34.31 12.16 11.74
C ASN A 7 -34.89 12.81 13.01
N ILE A 8 -34.06 13.30 13.91
CA ILE A 8 -34.47 14.01 15.13
C ILE A 8 -34.32 15.53 14.99
N ASN A 9 -34.35 16.04 13.75
CA ASN A 9 -34.25 17.46 13.40
C ASN A 9 -33.00 18.22 13.88
N ARG A 10 -31.89 17.49 14.08
CA ARG A 10 -30.56 18.06 14.37
C ARG A 10 -29.71 18.13 13.11
N GLN A 11 -30.16 18.85 12.12
CA GLN A 11 -29.54 18.84 10.76
C GLN A 11 -28.11 19.38 10.75
N GLU A 12 -27.81 20.42 11.51
CA GLU A 12 -26.46 20.97 11.62
C GLU A 12 -25.50 19.94 12.21
N LYS A 13 -25.92 19.26 13.27
CA LYS A 13 -25.12 18.21 13.88
C LYS A 13 -24.90 17.00 12.96
N ALA A 14 -25.89 16.65 12.15
CA ALA A 14 -25.75 15.61 11.14
C ALA A 14 -24.71 15.98 10.08
N MET A 15 -24.67 17.26 9.69
CA MET A 15 -23.69 17.77 8.73
C MET A 15 -22.27 17.79 9.32
N GLU A 16 -22.10 18.22 10.58
CA GLU A 16 -20.81 18.17 11.29
C GLU A 16 -20.24 16.73 11.37
N ILE A 17 -21.07 15.77 11.78
CA ILE A 17 -20.66 14.35 11.86
C ILE A 17 -20.27 13.81 10.49
N CYS A 18 -21.01 14.18 9.44
CA CYS A 18 -20.71 13.78 8.08
C CYS A 18 -19.36 14.37 7.62
N GLN A 19 -19.14 15.66 7.91
CA GLN A 19 -17.88 16.33 7.58
C GLN A 19 -16.69 15.70 8.31
N GLU A 20 -16.80 15.46 9.62
CA GLU A 20 -15.73 14.80 10.37
C GLU A 20 -15.38 13.43 9.79
N ALA A 21 -16.39 12.66 9.34
CA ALA A 21 -16.14 11.36 8.70
C ALA A 21 -15.45 11.49 7.34
N ILE A 22 -15.79 12.53 6.55
CA ILE A 22 -15.12 12.86 5.29
C ILE A 22 -13.66 13.24 5.56
N ASP A 23 -13.41 14.14 6.52
CA ASP A 23 -12.06 14.59 6.88
C ASP A 23 -11.16 13.44 7.31
N ARG A 24 -11.71 12.51 8.10
CA ARG A 24 -10.99 11.27 8.48
C ARG A 24 -10.66 10.39 7.27
N SER A 25 -11.57 10.28 6.30
CA SER A 25 -11.34 9.52 5.07
C SER A 25 -10.27 10.17 4.20
N ILE A 26 -10.27 11.51 4.12
CA ILE A 26 -9.26 12.30 3.41
C ILE A 26 -7.90 12.15 4.08
N GLN A 27 -7.81 12.32 5.40
CA GLN A 27 -6.56 12.16 6.17
C GLN A 27 -5.98 10.75 6.06
N ALA A 28 -6.84 9.75 5.93
CA ALA A 28 -6.44 8.35 5.75
C ALA A 28 -6.14 8.00 4.28
N GLU A 29 -6.23 8.96 3.35
CA GLU A 29 -6.12 8.73 1.90
C GLU A 29 -6.95 7.51 1.46
N SER A 30 -8.22 7.48 1.85
CA SER A 30 -9.08 6.31 1.73
C SER A 30 -10.37 6.60 0.96
N PHE A 31 -10.67 5.78 -0.03
CA PHE A 31 -11.98 5.78 -0.70
C PHE A 31 -13.07 5.06 0.11
N ARG A 32 -12.72 4.37 1.21
CA ARG A 32 -13.69 3.62 2.01
C ARG A 32 -14.72 4.56 2.63
N GLY A 33 -15.96 4.38 2.24
CA GLY A 33 -17.05 5.22 2.72
C GLY A 33 -17.06 6.67 2.21
N LEU A 34 -16.01 7.14 1.52
CA LEU A 34 -15.89 8.53 1.08
C LEU A 34 -17.02 8.94 0.13
N LEU A 35 -17.27 8.14 -0.91
CA LEU A 35 -18.31 8.48 -1.89
C LEU A 35 -19.73 8.53 -1.30
N PRO A 36 -20.18 7.56 -0.49
CA PRO A 36 -21.43 7.66 0.24
C PRO A 36 -21.52 8.90 1.15
N LEU A 37 -20.44 9.22 1.86
CA LEU A 37 -20.38 10.38 2.75
C LEU A 37 -20.50 11.69 1.98
N LEU A 38 -19.79 11.84 0.86
CA LEU A 38 -19.90 13.03 -0.02
C LEU A 38 -21.32 13.19 -0.57
N LYS A 39 -21.96 12.10 -1.02
CA LYS A 39 -23.36 12.12 -1.48
C LYS A 39 -24.33 12.51 -0.35
N GLN A 40 -24.08 12.00 0.86
CA GLN A 40 -24.90 12.32 2.03
C GLN A 40 -24.71 13.78 2.46
N ARG A 41 -23.50 14.30 2.44
CA ARG A 41 -23.22 15.72 2.71
C ARG A 41 -23.93 16.62 1.71
N LEU A 42 -23.81 16.34 0.41
CA LEU A 42 -24.50 17.10 -0.64
C LEU A 42 -26.02 17.12 -0.44
N PHE A 43 -26.60 15.98 0.00
CA PHE A 43 -28.03 15.91 0.33
C PHE A 43 -28.40 16.83 1.51
N PHE A 44 -27.56 16.91 2.55
CA PHE A 44 -27.79 17.81 3.68
C PHE A 44 -27.67 19.29 3.27
N GLU A 45 -26.65 19.63 2.50
CA GLU A 45 -26.43 20.99 2.01
C GLU A 45 -27.60 21.49 1.15
N LYS A 46 -28.10 20.65 0.24
CA LYS A 46 -29.32 20.98 -0.55
C LYS A 46 -30.53 21.16 0.33
N LYS A 47 -30.70 20.44 1.43
CA LYS A 47 -31.78 20.64 2.39
C LYS A 47 -31.65 21.93 3.22
N LEU A 48 -30.42 22.26 3.61
CA LEU A 48 -30.11 23.46 4.41
C LEU A 48 -30.05 24.75 3.58
N LYS A 49 -30.23 24.62 2.24
CA LYS A 49 -30.16 25.75 1.29
C LYS A 49 -28.84 26.51 1.34
N CYS A 50 -27.72 25.79 1.45
CA CYS A 50 -26.38 26.34 1.25
C CYS A 50 -26.20 26.94 -0.16
N SER A 51 -25.09 27.63 -0.42
CA SER A 51 -24.88 28.33 -1.70
C SER A 51 -24.80 27.37 -2.89
N GLN A 52 -25.27 27.84 -4.07
CA GLN A 52 -25.24 27.03 -5.31
C GLN A 52 -23.81 26.66 -5.72
N GLU A 53 -22.83 27.55 -5.50
CA GLU A 53 -21.43 27.34 -5.88
C GLU A 53 -20.79 26.18 -5.09
N GLU A 54 -21.10 26.05 -3.79
CA GLU A 54 -20.62 24.96 -2.94
C GLU A 54 -21.15 23.60 -3.41
N TRP A 55 -22.39 23.53 -3.86
CA TRP A 55 -22.99 22.29 -4.39
C TRP A 55 -22.34 21.86 -5.70
N ASP A 56 -22.12 22.84 -6.60
CA ASP A 56 -21.58 22.57 -7.94
C ASP A 56 -20.18 21.98 -7.86
N GLU A 57 -19.34 22.43 -6.93
CA GLU A 57 -18.00 21.89 -6.73
C GLU A 57 -18.02 20.47 -6.14
N GLN A 58 -18.86 20.24 -5.14
CA GLN A 58 -19.05 18.92 -4.58
C GLN A 58 -19.63 17.93 -5.58
N GLU A 59 -20.61 18.34 -6.36
CA GLU A 59 -21.24 17.50 -7.37
C GLU A 59 -20.23 17.09 -8.44
N LYS A 60 -19.36 17.98 -8.89
CA LYS A 60 -18.24 17.66 -9.79
C LYS A 60 -17.29 16.63 -9.18
N THR A 61 -16.96 16.78 -7.91
CA THR A 61 -16.10 15.82 -7.20
C THR A 61 -16.75 14.44 -7.10
N ILE A 62 -18.04 14.38 -6.76
CA ILE A 62 -18.81 13.13 -6.67
C ILE A 62 -18.86 12.46 -8.04
N VAL A 63 -19.18 13.20 -9.10
CA VAL A 63 -19.24 12.67 -10.48
C VAL A 63 -17.89 12.12 -10.91
N MET A 64 -16.81 12.86 -10.63
CA MET A 64 -15.46 12.40 -10.96
C MET A 64 -15.11 11.07 -10.27
N ILE A 65 -15.42 10.94 -8.99
CA ILE A 65 -15.14 9.70 -8.21
C ILE A 65 -16.03 8.56 -8.71
N ASP A 66 -17.33 8.80 -8.95
CA ASP A 66 -18.23 7.79 -9.53
C ASP A 66 -17.73 7.29 -10.90
N GLU A 67 -17.30 8.21 -11.78
CA GLU A 67 -16.72 7.85 -13.08
C GLU A 67 -15.47 6.98 -12.93
N LEU A 68 -14.58 7.28 -11.98
CA LEU A 68 -13.39 6.46 -11.71
C LEU A 68 -13.78 5.04 -11.26
N PHE A 69 -14.70 4.93 -10.31
CA PHE A 69 -15.18 3.63 -9.85
C PHE A 69 -15.82 2.80 -10.98
N ALA A 70 -16.63 3.44 -11.82
CA ALA A 70 -17.26 2.79 -12.96
C ALA A 70 -16.22 2.32 -14.00
N GLU A 71 -15.28 3.18 -14.34
CA GLU A 71 -14.26 2.89 -15.35
C GLU A 71 -13.33 1.75 -14.93
N PHE A 72 -12.87 1.76 -13.67
CA PHE A 72 -12.00 0.71 -13.15
C PHE A 72 -12.77 -0.52 -12.66
N GLN A 73 -14.10 -0.53 -12.78
CA GLN A 73 -14.97 -1.64 -12.38
C GLN A 73 -14.75 -2.02 -10.91
N VAL A 74 -14.71 -1.05 -10.03
CA VAL A 74 -14.62 -1.22 -8.59
C VAL A 74 -15.94 -0.81 -7.95
N ASN A 75 -16.47 -1.64 -7.06
CA ASN A 75 -17.69 -1.29 -6.33
C ASN A 75 -17.35 -0.42 -5.11
N PRO A 76 -17.72 0.87 -5.09
CA PRO A 76 -17.41 1.76 -3.96
C PRO A 76 -18.07 1.34 -2.65
N TYR A 77 -19.19 0.62 -2.73
CA TYR A 77 -19.95 0.14 -1.56
C TYR A 77 -19.43 -1.19 -1.02
N GLY A 78 -18.60 -1.91 -1.78
CA GLY A 78 -17.98 -3.18 -1.38
C GLY A 78 -16.61 -3.05 -0.72
N LEU A 79 -16.11 -1.83 -0.51
CA LEU A 79 -14.76 -1.57 0.02
C LEU A 79 -14.62 -1.80 1.53
N PHE A 80 -15.64 -2.32 2.18
CA PHE A 80 -15.62 -2.59 3.63
C PHE A 80 -14.92 -3.87 4.05
N ALA A 81 -14.46 -4.68 3.10
CA ALA A 81 -13.66 -5.85 3.42
C ALA A 81 -12.37 -5.39 4.12
N LEU A 82 -12.24 -5.84 5.35
CA LEU A 82 -11.19 -5.48 6.27
C LEU A 82 -9.80 -5.81 5.72
N THR A 83 -9.13 -4.86 5.11
CA THR A 83 -7.68 -4.91 4.87
C THR A 83 -6.95 -4.53 6.15
N THR A 84 -7.23 -5.27 7.21
CA THR A 84 -6.62 -5.06 8.53
C THR A 84 -5.15 -5.49 8.59
N PHE A 85 -4.51 -5.79 7.46
CA PHE A 85 -3.16 -6.33 7.40
C PHE A 85 -2.09 -5.36 6.93
N GLU A 86 -2.41 -4.09 6.75
CA GLU A 86 -1.39 -3.06 6.44
C GLU A 86 -0.55 -2.68 7.65
N ASN A 87 -1.03 -2.98 8.85
CA ASN A 87 -0.32 -2.69 10.08
C ASN A 87 0.60 -3.85 10.45
N ALA A 88 1.75 -3.53 11.01
CA ALA A 88 2.61 -4.50 11.66
C ALA A 88 1.76 -5.32 12.65
N ARG A 89 1.65 -6.62 12.44
CA ARG A 89 1.00 -7.53 13.36
C ARG A 89 2.03 -8.49 13.92
N ILE A 90 1.81 -8.83 15.17
CA ILE A 90 2.61 -9.84 15.85
C ILE A 90 2.26 -11.20 15.23
N ALA A 91 3.26 -11.90 14.69
CA ALA A 91 3.07 -13.21 14.04
C ALA A 91 2.28 -14.20 14.91
N ASP A 92 2.49 -14.11 16.21
CA ASP A 92 1.90 -14.98 17.21
C ASP A 92 0.38 -14.76 17.31
N GLU A 93 -0.07 -13.50 17.23
CA GLU A 93 -1.49 -13.15 17.20
C GLU A 93 -2.18 -13.63 15.91
N ILE A 94 -1.51 -13.53 14.77
CA ILE A 94 -2.05 -14.00 13.50
C ILE A 94 -2.32 -15.49 13.55
N ILE A 95 -1.39 -16.30 14.08
CA ILE A 95 -1.55 -17.74 14.22
C ILE A 95 -2.75 -18.05 15.12
N GLN A 96 -2.90 -17.35 16.25
CA GLN A 96 -4.00 -17.54 17.17
C GLN A 96 -5.35 -17.13 16.55
N ILE A 97 -5.42 -15.96 15.90
CA ILE A 97 -6.64 -15.45 15.28
C ILE A 97 -7.09 -16.41 14.17
N ARG A 98 -6.20 -16.81 13.26
CA ARG A 98 -6.53 -17.72 12.16
C ARG A 98 -6.94 -19.11 12.62
N ARG A 99 -6.30 -19.63 13.67
CA ARG A 99 -6.73 -20.88 14.28
C ARG A 99 -8.18 -20.81 14.77
N LYS A 100 -8.52 -19.73 15.49
CA LYS A 100 -9.87 -19.51 16.01
C LYS A 100 -10.90 -19.32 14.90
N GLU A 101 -10.60 -18.54 13.88
CA GLU A 101 -11.47 -18.34 12.71
C GLU A 101 -11.76 -19.64 11.97
N GLN A 102 -10.80 -20.56 11.91
CA GLN A 102 -10.95 -21.87 11.28
C GLN A 102 -11.49 -22.95 12.24
N ASN A 103 -11.87 -22.57 13.47
CA ASN A 103 -12.35 -23.50 14.51
C ASN A 103 -11.40 -24.69 14.77
N LEU A 104 -10.08 -24.48 14.59
CA LEU A 104 -9.09 -25.51 14.86
C LEU A 104 -8.72 -25.55 16.33
N THR A 105 -8.63 -26.78 16.89
CA THR A 105 -8.09 -26.96 18.24
C THR A 105 -6.57 -26.70 18.25
N GLN A 106 -6.02 -26.35 19.42
CA GLN A 106 -4.58 -26.17 19.60
C GLN A 106 -3.82 -27.44 19.22
N THR A 107 -4.34 -28.60 19.63
CA THR A 107 -3.75 -29.90 19.31
C THR A 107 -3.73 -30.16 17.81
N LYS A 108 -4.83 -29.94 17.10
CA LYS A 108 -4.92 -30.18 15.66
C LYS A 108 -4.00 -29.25 14.86
N LEU A 109 -3.83 -27.99 15.28
CA LEU A 109 -2.92 -27.07 14.61
C LEU A 109 -1.44 -27.43 14.88
N SER A 110 -1.11 -27.85 16.10
CA SER A 110 0.28 -28.14 16.49
C SER A 110 0.79 -29.52 16.10
N GLU A 111 -0.10 -30.43 15.70
CA GLU A 111 0.20 -31.84 15.39
C GLU A 111 1.41 -31.99 14.44
N GLY A 112 2.43 -32.76 14.82
CA GLY A 112 3.66 -32.97 14.02
C GLY A 112 4.56 -31.74 13.86
N ILE A 113 4.24 -30.61 14.52
CA ILE A 113 5.07 -29.39 14.52
C ILE A 113 5.59 -29.11 15.93
N LEU A 114 4.72 -29.23 16.92
CA LEU A 114 4.96 -28.93 18.34
C LEU A 114 4.12 -29.85 19.20
N GLU A 115 4.61 -30.11 20.43
CA GLU A 115 3.79 -30.68 21.48
C GLU A 115 2.65 -29.71 21.86
N PRO A 116 1.42 -30.21 22.11
CA PRO A 116 0.26 -29.36 22.42
C PRO A 116 0.49 -28.39 23.57
N GLU A 117 1.17 -28.82 24.62
CA GLU A 117 1.51 -27.95 25.75
C GLU A 117 2.46 -26.81 25.34
N SER A 118 3.42 -27.09 24.46
CA SER A 118 4.35 -26.10 23.92
C SER A 118 3.63 -25.06 23.07
N TYR A 119 2.63 -25.50 22.30
CA TYR A 119 1.78 -24.62 21.52
C TYR A 119 0.86 -23.77 22.43
N SER A 120 0.25 -24.36 23.45
CA SER A 120 -0.57 -23.65 24.43
C SER A 120 0.23 -22.55 25.14
N ARG A 121 1.45 -22.85 25.58
CA ARG A 121 2.34 -21.86 26.18
C ARG A 121 2.74 -20.74 25.19
N PHE A 122 2.85 -21.06 23.93
CA PHE A 122 3.10 -20.07 22.87
C PHE A 122 1.89 -19.13 22.69
N GLU A 123 0.67 -19.66 22.55
CA GLU A 123 -0.54 -18.83 22.44
C GLU A 123 -0.80 -17.96 23.68
N CYS A 124 -0.37 -18.40 24.85
CA CYS A 124 -0.46 -17.62 26.10
C CYS A 124 0.72 -16.64 26.30
N GLY A 125 1.59 -16.48 25.30
CA GLY A 125 2.75 -15.57 25.39
C GLY A 125 3.87 -16.05 26.32
N LYS A 126 3.73 -17.24 26.96
CA LYS A 126 4.70 -17.80 27.92
C LYS A 126 5.91 -18.48 27.24
N ARG A 127 5.89 -18.62 25.92
CA ARG A 127 6.95 -19.25 25.13
C ARG A 127 7.05 -18.59 23.76
N LYS A 128 8.29 -18.32 23.33
CA LYS A 128 8.58 -17.90 21.94
C LYS A 128 8.88 -19.11 21.08
N LEU A 129 8.39 -19.10 19.83
CA LEU A 129 8.72 -20.12 18.82
C LEU A 129 9.73 -19.56 17.83
N ARG A 130 10.63 -20.41 17.35
CA ARG A 130 11.51 -20.07 16.22
C ARG A 130 10.68 -19.95 14.95
N TRP A 131 11.07 -19.00 14.07
CA TRP A 131 10.37 -18.71 12.82
C TRP A 131 10.03 -19.97 11.99
N LYS A 132 10.96 -20.92 11.87
CA LYS A 132 10.73 -22.18 11.15
C LYS A 132 9.48 -22.94 11.63
N LYS A 133 9.17 -22.89 12.93
CA LYS A 133 7.97 -23.52 13.50
C LYS A 133 6.72 -22.66 13.27
N LYS A 134 6.83 -21.33 13.41
CA LYS A 134 5.75 -20.42 13.08
C LYS A 134 5.32 -20.52 11.62
N LYS A 135 6.30 -20.60 10.71
CA LYS A 135 6.06 -20.79 9.27
C LYS A 135 5.24 -22.05 8.98
N LYS A 136 5.57 -23.20 9.62
CA LYS A 136 4.81 -24.44 9.47
C LYS A 136 3.39 -24.34 10.00
N LEU A 137 3.18 -23.61 11.12
CA LEU A 137 1.83 -23.35 11.66
C LEU A 137 1.02 -22.50 10.70
N LEU A 138 1.60 -21.44 10.15
CA LEU A 138 0.97 -20.57 9.17
C LEU A 138 0.62 -21.33 7.88
N GLU A 139 1.52 -22.19 7.39
CA GLU A 139 1.28 -23.05 6.23
C GLU A 139 0.09 -24.00 6.47
N ARG A 140 -0.03 -24.57 7.67
CA ARG A 140 -1.16 -25.43 8.04
C ARG A 140 -2.48 -24.67 8.12
N LEU A 141 -2.44 -23.41 8.51
CA LEU A 141 -3.60 -22.51 8.49
C LEU A 141 -3.99 -22.05 7.07
N GLY A 142 -3.31 -22.56 6.04
CA GLY A 142 -3.48 -22.10 4.67
C GLY A 142 -2.85 -20.73 4.42
N GLU A 143 -2.24 -20.17 5.46
CA GLU A 143 -1.35 -19.04 5.34
C GLU A 143 -0.01 -19.63 4.91
N ARG A 144 0.26 -19.73 3.61
CA ARG A 144 1.61 -20.06 3.17
C ARG A 144 2.53 -19.03 3.82
N GLY A 145 3.54 -19.52 4.55
CA GLY A 145 4.37 -18.70 5.47
C GLY A 145 5.01 -17.46 4.87
N ASN A 146 4.96 -17.33 3.55
CA ASN A 146 5.42 -16.16 2.79
C ASN A 146 4.29 -15.18 2.44
N LYS A 147 3.02 -15.49 2.76
CA LYS A 147 1.84 -14.68 2.42
C LYS A 147 1.36 -13.80 3.55
N VAL A 148 1.81 -14.07 4.76
CA VAL A 148 1.55 -13.19 5.88
C VAL A 148 2.52 -12.03 5.72
N SER A 149 1.98 -10.83 5.59
CA SER A 149 2.76 -9.60 5.55
C SER A 149 3.35 -9.32 6.94
N LEU A 150 4.26 -10.19 7.37
CA LEU A 150 5.02 -10.00 8.60
C LEU A 150 6.08 -8.95 8.31
N LEU A 151 5.83 -7.75 8.78
CA LEU A 151 6.79 -6.66 8.69
C LEU A 151 7.80 -6.75 9.83
N LEU A 152 7.35 -7.18 11.00
CA LEU A 152 8.15 -7.32 12.21
C LEU A 152 7.74 -8.58 12.97
N GLU A 153 8.67 -9.15 13.71
CA GLU A 153 8.44 -10.24 14.65
C GLU A 153 8.66 -9.73 16.08
N SER A 154 7.56 -9.42 16.77
CA SER A 154 7.58 -9.03 18.17
C SER A 154 6.31 -9.52 18.88
N THR A 155 6.37 -9.64 20.19
CA THR A 155 5.21 -9.82 21.08
C THR A 155 4.94 -8.56 21.92
N ASP A 156 5.67 -7.47 21.65
CA ASP A 156 5.60 -6.22 22.37
C ASP A 156 4.72 -5.22 21.59
N PRO A 157 3.59 -4.75 22.15
CA PRO A 157 2.75 -3.74 21.51
C PRO A 157 3.47 -2.43 21.23
N ASP A 158 4.45 -2.04 22.08
CA ASP A 158 5.20 -0.80 21.91
C ASP A 158 6.04 -0.82 20.62
N VAL A 159 6.51 -2.01 20.21
CA VAL A 159 7.20 -2.22 18.94
C VAL A 159 6.28 -1.92 17.75
N VAL A 160 5.02 -2.33 17.83
CA VAL A 160 4.03 -2.08 16.76
C VAL A 160 3.72 -0.59 16.68
N GLU A 161 3.57 0.07 17.84
CA GLU A 161 3.31 1.51 17.88
C GLU A 161 4.50 2.32 17.33
N GLU A 162 5.73 1.97 17.71
CA GLU A 162 6.93 2.65 17.20
C GLU A 162 7.10 2.42 15.67
N TYR A 163 6.81 1.22 15.19
CA TYR A 163 6.75 0.96 13.74
C TYR A 163 5.77 1.88 13.03
N GLN A 164 4.55 2.05 13.56
CA GLN A 164 3.55 2.93 12.95
C GLN A 164 4.03 4.38 12.92
N ARG A 165 4.66 4.86 13.99
CA ARG A 165 5.26 6.20 14.04
C ARG A 165 6.37 6.38 12.99
N ILE A 166 7.17 5.34 12.73
CA ILE A 166 8.17 5.35 11.65
C ILE A 166 7.49 5.50 10.29
N MET A 167 6.45 4.73 10.05
CA MET A 167 5.71 4.80 8.78
C MET A 167 5.08 6.18 8.58
N ASP A 168 4.47 6.76 9.61
CA ASP A 168 3.92 8.11 9.57
C ASP A 168 4.99 9.18 9.27
N CYS A 169 6.18 9.04 9.84
CA CYS A 169 7.31 9.93 9.53
C CYS A 169 7.77 9.79 8.07
N SER A 170 7.81 8.56 7.55
CA SER A 170 8.17 8.29 6.16
C SER A 170 7.20 8.94 5.18
N TYR A 171 5.90 8.85 5.46
CA TYR A 171 4.86 9.46 4.61
C TYR A 171 4.87 10.99 4.64
N ARG A 172 5.31 11.59 5.75
CA ARG A 172 5.36 13.04 5.93
C ARG A 172 6.73 13.63 5.64
N GLU A 173 7.64 12.85 5.06
CA GLU A 173 9.02 13.21 4.74
C GLU A 173 9.84 13.75 5.92
N LYS A 174 9.46 13.39 7.14
CA LYS A 174 10.16 13.76 8.38
C LYS A 174 11.32 12.79 8.65
N TYR A 175 12.30 12.79 7.77
CA TYR A 175 13.39 11.79 7.79
C TYR A 175 14.29 11.86 9.03
N ASP A 176 14.56 13.04 9.59
CA ASP A 176 15.35 13.18 10.83
C ASP A 176 14.67 12.47 11.98
N LEU A 177 13.37 12.71 12.17
CA LEU A 177 12.58 12.03 13.19
C LEU A 177 12.46 10.53 12.92
N MET A 178 12.34 10.13 11.64
CA MET A 178 12.33 8.73 11.23
C MET A 178 13.64 8.03 11.61
N LYS A 179 14.78 8.67 11.42
CA LYS A 179 16.10 8.13 11.80
C LYS A 179 16.15 7.80 13.27
N GLU A 180 15.79 8.73 14.14
CA GLU A 180 15.75 8.53 15.59
C GLU A 180 14.88 7.32 15.97
N LYS A 181 13.67 7.26 15.41
CA LYS A 181 12.71 6.18 15.66
C LYS A 181 13.18 4.81 15.17
N VAL A 182 13.87 4.74 14.03
CA VAL A 182 14.45 3.48 13.53
C VAL A 182 15.52 2.97 14.48
N TYR A 183 16.40 3.83 15.01
CA TYR A 183 17.39 3.41 16.01
C TYR A 183 16.75 3.00 17.34
N ARG A 184 15.69 3.68 17.77
CA ARG A 184 14.92 3.28 18.95
C ARG A 184 14.29 1.91 18.75
N LEU A 185 13.62 1.69 17.61
CA LEU A 185 13.01 0.40 17.27
C LEU A 185 14.05 -0.72 17.19
N GLU A 186 15.26 -0.45 16.69
CA GLU A 186 16.36 -1.42 16.69
C GLU A 186 16.72 -1.90 18.09
N GLY A 187 16.66 -1.03 19.09
CA GLY A 187 16.89 -1.38 20.49
C GLY A 187 15.81 -2.28 21.10
N MET A 188 14.59 -2.23 20.54
CA MET A 188 13.43 -2.99 21.03
C MET A 188 13.29 -4.36 20.33
N LEU A 189 13.86 -4.53 19.13
CA LEU A 189 13.69 -5.73 18.31
C LEU A 189 14.65 -6.85 18.67
N ASP A 190 14.15 -8.09 18.64
CA ASP A 190 15.01 -9.27 18.70
C ASP A 190 15.83 -9.43 17.41
N LYS A 191 17.14 -9.16 17.49
CA LYS A 191 18.07 -9.26 16.35
C LYS A 191 18.36 -10.71 15.92
N LYS A 192 17.90 -11.72 16.68
CA LYS A 192 17.98 -13.13 16.27
C LYS A 192 16.91 -13.47 15.23
N SER A 193 15.85 -12.70 15.15
CA SER A 193 14.82 -12.85 14.13
C SER A 193 15.35 -12.41 12.75
N GLU A 194 15.24 -13.28 11.77
CA GLU A 194 15.61 -13.01 10.37
C GLU A 194 14.74 -11.90 9.78
N ILE A 195 13.46 -11.86 10.13
CA ILE A 195 12.49 -10.84 9.69
C ILE A 195 12.89 -9.48 10.23
N ASN A 196 13.21 -9.39 11.52
CA ASN A 196 13.61 -8.14 12.14
C ASN A 196 14.92 -7.60 11.57
N ARG A 197 15.90 -8.49 11.33
CA ARG A 197 17.15 -8.10 10.66
C ARG A 197 16.90 -7.56 9.27
N GLN A 198 16.12 -8.29 8.46
CA GLN A 198 15.77 -7.85 7.12
C GLN A 198 15.11 -6.48 7.12
N PHE A 199 14.13 -6.28 8.01
CA PHE A 199 13.42 -5.01 8.13
C PHE A 199 14.38 -3.87 8.51
N LEU A 200 15.23 -4.06 9.52
CA LEU A 200 16.20 -3.05 9.96
C LEU A 200 17.20 -2.71 8.86
N MET A 201 17.72 -3.71 8.15
CA MET A 201 18.62 -3.48 7.00
C MET A 201 17.93 -2.67 5.91
N HIS A 202 16.68 -2.99 5.58
CA HIS A 202 15.88 -2.24 4.62
C HIS A 202 15.70 -0.77 5.04
N MET A 203 15.27 -0.54 6.29
CA MET A 203 15.04 0.81 6.81
C MET A 203 16.33 1.64 6.86
N LYS A 204 17.42 1.06 7.34
CA LYS A 204 18.72 1.74 7.39
C LYS A 204 19.24 2.07 5.99
N ASN A 205 19.12 1.15 5.03
CA ASN A 205 19.52 1.43 3.66
C ASN A 205 18.71 2.59 3.04
N ASN A 206 17.39 2.64 3.31
CA ASN A 206 16.57 3.77 2.85
C ASN A 206 16.97 5.09 3.53
N LEU A 207 17.32 5.08 4.81
CA LEU A 207 17.85 6.26 5.51
C LEU A 207 19.17 6.70 4.91
N ASP A 208 20.11 5.79 4.66
CA ASP A 208 21.42 6.10 4.04
C ASP A 208 21.23 6.81 2.70
N ILE A 209 20.34 6.32 1.84
CA ILE A 209 20.05 6.91 0.55
C ILE A 209 19.48 8.34 0.68
N ARG A 210 18.56 8.55 1.62
CA ARG A 210 17.85 9.84 1.79
C ARG A 210 18.69 10.90 2.50
N PHE A 211 19.47 10.53 3.53
CA PHE A 211 20.23 11.48 4.34
C PHE A 211 21.61 11.78 3.79
N PHE A 212 22.31 10.75 3.31
CA PHE A 212 23.71 10.92 2.95
C PHE A 212 23.90 11.17 1.45
N GLN A 213 22.80 11.21 0.67
CA GLN A 213 22.84 11.34 -0.79
C GLN A 213 23.89 10.39 -1.43
N ILE A 214 24.12 9.25 -0.79
CA ILE A 214 25.06 8.25 -1.29
C ILE A 214 24.34 7.48 -2.41
N PHE A 215 24.37 8.03 -3.60
CA PHE A 215 23.87 7.39 -4.81
C PHE A 215 24.95 6.48 -5.42
N ASP A 216 25.37 5.47 -4.68
CA ASP A 216 26.09 4.34 -5.26
C ASP A 216 25.10 3.20 -5.45
N SER A 217 24.48 3.14 -6.63
CA SER A 217 23.43 2.17 -6.94
C SER A 217 23.92 0.73 -6.89
N ASN A 218 25.21 0.46 -7.14
CA ASN A 218 25.77 -0.89 -6.93
C ASN A 218 25.77 -1.25 -5.46
N LYS A 219 26.27 -0.37 -4.61
CA LYS A 219 26.35 -0.60 -3.17
C LYS A 219 24.96 -0.71 -2.53
N THR A 220 24.00 0.09 -2.97
CA THR A 220 22.62 0.01 -2.47
C THR A 220 21.94 -1.28 -2.91
N LYS A 221 22.15 -1.71 -4.14
CA LYS A 221 21.70 -3.00 -4.67
C LYS A 221 22.22 -4.17 -3.86
N ASP A 222 23.53 -4.20 -3.60
CA ASP A 222 24.16 -5.27 -2.82
C ASP A 222 23.59 -5.33 -1.40
N LYS A 223 23.43 -4.20 -0.71
CA LYS A 223 22.77 -4.13 0.61
C LYS A 223 21.32 -4.64 0.57
N ARG A 224 20.56 -4.39 -0.51
CA ARG A 224 19.19 -4.90 -0.65
C ARG A 224 19.17 -6.41 -0.87
N GLN A 225 20.09 -6.93 -1.69
CA GLN A 225 20.24 -8.37 -1.89
C GLN A 225 20.63 -9.07 -0.59
N GLU A 226 21.59 -8.51 0.17
CA GLU A 226 21.96 -9.02 1.48
C GLU A 226 20.76 -9.03 2.47
N ALA A 227 19.92 -8.01 2.43
CA ALA A 227 18.70 -7.97 3.24
C ALA A 227 17.69 -9.05 2.82
N ILE A 228 17.52 -9.33 1.53
CA ILE A 228 16.62 -10.42 1.06
C ILE A 228 17.13 -11.78 1.54
N VAL A 229 18.41 -12.01 1.49
CA VAL A 229 19.03 -13.30 1.88
C VAL A 229 18.80 -13.63 3.36
N GLN A 230 18.50 -12.64 4.23
CA GLN A 230 18.15 -12.91 5.63
C GLN A 230 16.95 -13.86 5.77
N THR A 231 15.95 -13.73 4.88
CA THR A 231 14.74 -14.57 4.91
C THR A 231 14.67 -15.58 3.77
N VAL A 232 15.35 -15.31 2.66
CA VAL A 232 15.35 -16.11 1.42
C VAL A 232 16.78 -16.51 1.07
N SER A 233 17.29 -17.55 1.72
CA SER A 233 18.69 -17.98 1.61
C SER A 233 19.15 -18.34 0.19
N GLN A 234 18.22 -18.69 -0.71
CA GLN A 234 18.50 -19.01 -2.12
C GLN A 234 17.95 -17.92 -3.06
N TYR A 235 18.08 -16.67 -2.67
CA TYR A 235 17.66 -15.58 -3.52
C TYR A 235 18.47 -15.55 -4.82
N SER A 236 17.77 -15.42 -5.93
CA SER A 236 18.34 -15.11 -7.25
C SER A 236 17.34 -14.34 -8.08
N GLU A 237 17.82 -13.43 -8.90
CA GLU A 237 16.96 -12.63 -9.78
C GLU A 237 16.21 -13.48 -10.81
N VAL A 238 16.74 -14.64 -11.18
CA VAL A 238 16.05 -15.61 -12.05
C VAL A 238 14.90 -16.28 -11.30
N GLY A 239 15.03 -16.50 -10.00
CA GLY A 239 14.05 -17.16 -9.15
C GLY A 239 12.89 -16.30 -8.67
N ILE A 240 12.92 -14.98 -8.90
CA ILE A 240 11.93 -14.03 -8.37
C ILE A 240 10.49 -14.47 -8.63
N SER A 241 10.16 -14.96 -9.82
CA SER A 241 8.80 -15.38 -10.18
C SER A 241 8.31 -16.67 -9.51
N LYS A 242 9.19 -17.37 -8.80
CA LYS A 242 8.88 -18.67 -8.17
C LYS A 242 8.61 -18.55 -6.67
N HIS A 243 8.92 -17.39 -6.09
CA HIS A 243 8.84 -17.16 -4.66
C HIS A 243 7.62 -16.28 -4.32
N CYS A 244 7.03 -16.49 -3.14
CA CYS A 244 5.97 -15.62 -2.60
C CYS A 244 6.63 -14.58 -1.72
N TRP A 245 6.52 -13.31 -2.09
CA TRP A 245 7.22 -12.22 -1.45
C TRP A 245 6.39 -11.58 -0.33
N SER A 246 7.01 -11.35 0.82
CA SER A 246 6.47 -10.48 1.86
C SER A 246 6.49 -9.01 1.39
N ARG A 247 5.83 -8.11 2.13
CA ARG A 247 5.85 -6.68 1.79
C ARG A 247 7.26 -6.09 1.83
N THR A 248 8.06 -6.43 2.84
CA THR A 248 9.46 -5.96 2.95
C THR A 248 10.31 -6.49 1.81
N GLU A 249 10.20 -7.78 1.49
CA GLU A 249 10.92 -8.39 0.36
C GLU A 249 10.50 -7.76 -0.97
N THR A 250 9.21 -7.48 -1.15
CA THR A 250 8.70 -6.78 -2.34
C THR A 250 9.28 -5.38 -2.46
N ALA A 251 9.38 -4.64 -1.35
CA ALA A 251 10.00 -3.32 -1.32
C ALA A 251 11.50 -3.38 -1.63
N LEU A 252 12.19 -4.43 -1.18
CA LEU A 252 13.59 -4.67 -1.52
C LEU A 252 13.76 -5.00 -3.02
N ILE A 253 12.91 -5.87 -3.59
CA ILE A 253 12.91 -6.19 -5.04
C ILE A 253 12.67 -4.92 -5.87
N LYS A 254 11.68 -4.10 -5.47
CA LYS A 254 11.43 -2.80 -6.09
C LYS A 254 12.68 -1.92 -6.04
N GLY A 255 13.33 -1.85 -4.88
CA GLY A 255 14.56 -1.09 -4.70
C GLY A 255 15.70 -1.58 -5.59
N ILE A 256 15.89 -2.90 -5.73
CA ILE A 256 16.88 -3.48 -6.66
C ILE A 256 16.56 -3.10 -8.11
N ALA A 257 15.30 -3.13 -8.51
CA ALA A 257 14.91 -2.69 -9.84
C ALA A 257 15.22 -1.20 -10.06
N ASN A 258 14.98 -0.35 -9.04
CA ASN A 258 15.36 1.05 -9.11
C ASN A 258 16.87 1.25 -9.24
N ASP A 259 17.66 0.50 -8.47
CA ASP A 259 19.12 0.57 -8.55
C ASP A 259 19.62 0.21 -9.98
N TYR A 260 19.04 -0.80 -10.65
CA TYR A 260 19.35 -1.12 -12.04
C TYR A 260 18.95 0.00 -13.01
N ARG A 261 17.81 0.65 -12.78
CA ARG A 261 17.39 1.81 -13.60
C ARG A 261 18.40 2.94 -13.49
N GLU A 262 18.83 3.29 -12.28
CA GLU A 262 19.83 4.33 -12.03
C GLU A 262 21.21 3.98 -12.60
N LEU A 263 21.54 2.69 -12.74
CA LEU A 263 22.74 2.20 -13.43
C LEU A 263 22.63 2.25 -14.96
N GLY A 264 21.52 2.72 -15.52
CA GLY A 264 21.27 2.77 -16.96
C GLY A 264 20.84 1.42 -17.58
N GLU A 265 20.38 0.49 -16.76
CA GLU A 265 19.93 -0.85 -17.18
C GLU A 265 18.41 -1.03 -17.03
N PRO A 266 17.56 -0.18 -17.65
CA PRO A 266 16.10 -0.20 -17.45
C PRO A 266 15.45 -1.52 -17.90
N LYS A 267 16.05 -2.22 -18.87
CA LYS A 267 15.53 -3.53 -19.32
C LYS A 267 15.62 -4.60 -18.22
N ILE A 268 16.69 -4.60 -17.43
CA ILE A 268 16.86 -5.50 -16.28
C ILE A 268 15.87 -5.10 -15.20
N ALA A 269 15.74 -3.82 -14.88
CA ALA A 269 14.76 -3.29 -13.94
C ALA A 269 13.33 -3.75 -14.27
N ILE A 270 12.89 -3.55 -15.52
CA ILE A 270 11.58 -4.00 -16.02
C ILE A 270 11.42 -5.52 -15.89
N SER A 271 12.46 -6.29 -16.23
CA SER A 271 12.42 -7.77 -16.10
C SER A 271 12.22 -8.21 -14.64
N ILE A 272 12.90 -7.57 -13.69
CA ILE A 272 12.77 -7.84 -12.25
C ILE A 272 11.34 -7.55 -11.79
N LEU A 273 10.78 -6.39 -12.13
CA LEU A 273 9.41 -6.00 -11.75
C LEU A 273 8.37 -6.96 -12.35
N ARG A 274 8.50 -7.34 -13.63
CA ARG A 274 7.61 -8.32 -14.27
C ARG A 274 7.65 -9.68 -13.58
N LYS A 275 8.84 -10.18 -13.21
CA LYS A 275 8.99 -11.43 -12.45
C LYS A 275 8.34 -11.32 -11.08
N GLY A 276 8.51 -10.19 -10.38
CA GLY A 276 7.87 -9.93 -9.10
C GLY A 276 6.34 -9.93 -9.23
N ILE A 277 5.77 -9.23 -10.20
CA ILE A 277 4.32 -9.22 -10.46
C ILE A 277 3.81 -10.62 -10.77
N LYS A 278 4.54 -11.40 -11.60
CA LYS A 278 4.18 -12.77 -11.95
C LYS A 278 4.12 -13.71 -10.74
N SER A 279 4.90 -13.45 -9.70
CA SER A 279 4.84 -14.23 -8.46
C SER A 279 3.48 -14.10 -7.76
N PHE A 280 2.86 -12.92 -7.83
CA PHE A 280 1.53 -12.67 -7.28
C PHE A 280 0.39 -13.23 -8.14
N GLU A 281 0.59 -13.42 -9.44
CA GLU A 281 -0.44 -13.94 -10.36
C GLU A 281 -0.66 -15.45 -10.25
N LYS A 282 0.34 -16.20 -9.83
CA LYS A 282 0.23 -17.65 -9.57
C LYS A 282 -0.64 -17.99 -8.37
N GLU A 283 -0.99 -17.01 -7.60
CA GLU A 283 -1.81 -17.14 -6.42
C GLU A 283 -3.27 -16.88 -6.76
N GLN A 284 -3.91 -17.87 -7.37
CA GLN A 284 -5.38 -17.93 -7.35
C GLN A 284 -5.80 -18.07 -5.89
N ILE A 285 -6.49 -17.10 -5.38
CA ILE A 285 -7.48 -17.18 -4.30
C ILE A 285 -7.54 -15.77 -3.70
N GLY A 286 -8.63 -15.11 -3.95
CA GLY A 286 -9.37 -14.12 -3.23
C GLY A 286 -8.79 -13.48 -1.97
N ARG A 287 -7.52 -13.02 -1.99
CA ARG A 287 -6.93 -12.30 -0.88
C ARG A 287 -6.52 -10.93 -1.32
N GLU A 288 -7.32 -9.98 -0.91
CA GLU A 288 -7.10 -8.55 -1.02
C GLU A 288 -5.76 -8.09 -0.42
N ASN A 289 -5.11 -8.95 0.38
CA ASN A 289 -3.82 -8.69 1.03
C ASN A 289 -2.59 -8.73 0.11
N THR A 290 -2.73 -9.22 -1.13
CA THR A 290 -1.66 -9.14 -2.13
C THR A 290 -1.65 -7.78 -2.84
N CYS A 291 -2.65 -6.93 -2.56
CA CYS A 291 -2.83 -5.67 -3.27
C CYS A 291 -1.66 -4.70 -3.03
N SER A 292 -1.21 -4.52 -1.78
CA SER A 292 -0.18 -3.51 -1.49
C SER A 292 1.20 -3.86 -2.08
N GLY A 293 1.61 -5.12 -2.03
CA GLY A 293 2.88 -5.56 -2.62
C GLY A 293 2.84 -5.53 -4.15
N LYS A 294 1.75 -6.02 -4.75
CA LYS A 294 1.57 -6.00 -6.21
C LYS A 294 1.47 -4.58 -6.74
N GLY A 295 0.73 -3.67 -6.07
CA GLY A 295 0.61 -2.27 -6.42
C GLY A 295 1.99 -1.61 -6.50
N LEU A 296 2.81 -1.78 -5.47
CA LEU A 296 4.17 -1.23 -5.40
C LEU A 296 5.07 -1.61 -6.60
N LEU A 297 4.88 -2.81 -7.17
CA LEU A 297 5.64 -3.23 -8.35
C LEU A 297 5.00 -2.73 -9.66
N LEU A 298 3.68 -2.58 -9.71
CA LEU A 298 2.95 -2.09 -10.88
C LEU A 298 3.28 -0.62 -11.15
N GLU A 299 3.27 0.22 -10.10
CA GLU A 299 3.65 1.64 -10.12
C GLU A 299 5.00 1.84 -10.84
N HIS A 300 6.03 1.18 -10.34
CA HIS A 300 7.36 1.33 -10.91
C HIS A 300 7.49 0.71 -12.31
N LEU A 301 6.72 -0.36 -12.58
CA LEU A 301 6.71 -0.95 -13.91
C LEU A 301 6.08 0.00 -14.94
N ALA A 302 4.99 0.68 -14.59
CA ALA A 302 4.35 1.65 -15.47
C ALA A 302 5.31 2.80 -15.81
N THR A 303 5.94 3.40 -14.79
CA THR A 303 6.92 4.46 -14.95
C THR A 303 8.13 4.02 -15.81
N TYR A 304 8.74 2.85 -15.51
CA TYR A 304 9.93 2.39 -16.24
C TYR A 304 9.63 2.01 -17.69
N LEU A 305 8.42 1.54 -17.98
CA LEU A 305 7.96 1.31 -19.35
C LEU A 305 7.79 2.63 -20.10
N GLY A 306 7.28 3.65 -19.44
CA GLY A 306 7.20 5.00 -20.00
C GLY A 306 8.59 5.57 -20.35
N ASP A 307 9.57 5.42 -19.45
CA ASP A 307 10.96 5.89 -19.65
C ASP A 307 11.63 5.23 -20.89
N VAL A 308 11.26 3.99 -21.22
CA VAL A 308 11.76 3.30 -22.41
C VAL A 308 10.81 3.39 -23.62
N GLU A 309 9.88 4.34 -23.60
CA GLU A 309 8.92 4.65 -24.67
C GLU A 309 7.92 3.50 -24.97
N ALA A 310 7.80 2.53 -24.09
CA ALA A 310 6.81 1.45 -24.18
C ALA A 310 5.42 1.91 -23.67
N TYR A 311 4.95 3.05 -24.18
CA TYR A 311 3.78 3.78 -23.66
C TYR A 311 2.49 2.96 -23.60
N GLU A 312 2.25 2.04 -24.52
CA GLU A 312 1.04 1.18 -24.51
C GLU A 312 1.01 0.25 -23.30
N GLU A 313 2.16 -0.37 -23.04
CA GLU A 313 2.30 -1.23 -21.87
C GLU A 313 2.27 -0.41 -20.57
N ALA A 314 2.91 0.75 -20.54
CA ALA A 314 2.87 1.68 -19.39
C ALA A 314 1.42 2.02 -19.03
N ILE A 315 0.60 2.43 -20.01
CA ILE A 315 -0.84 2.72 -19.83
C ILE A 315 -1.60 1.48 -19.31
N LEU A 316 -1.28 0.28 -19.81
CA LEU A 316 -1.92 -0.95 -19.36
C LEU A 316 -1.61 -1.24 -17.88
N TYR A 317 -0.35 -1.07 -17.46
CA TYR A 317 0.06 -1.35 -16.09
C TYR A 317 -0.41 -0.28 -15.10
N ALA A 318 -0.39 1.01 -15.47
CA ALA A 318 -0.98 2.08 -14.67
C ALA A 318 -2.49 1.84 -14.40
N LYS A 319 -3.25 1.43 -15.43
CA LYS A 319 -4.66 1.04 -15.24
C LYS A 319 -4.84 -0.16 -14.29
N LYS A 320 -3.98 -1.17 -14.41
CA LYS A 320 -4.02 -2.32 -13.50
C LYS A 320 -3.75 -1.90 -12.06
N GLU A 321 -2.82 -0.98 -11.87
CA GLU A 321 -2.48 -0.46 -10.56
C GLU A 321 -3.61 0.33 -9.93
N ILE A 322 -4.17 1.32 -10.63
CA ILE A 322 -5.34 2.08 -10.15
C ILE A 322 -6.44 1.11 -9.69
N LYS A 323 -6.75 0.09 -10.49
CA LYS A 323 -7.75 -0.91 -10.13
C LYS A 323 -7.39 -1.67 -8.85
N VAL A 324 -6.12 -2.02 -8.66
CA VAL A 324 -5.63 -2.72 -7.47
C VAL A 324 -5.75 -1.83 -6.24
N ILE A 325 -5.27 -0.59 -6.31
CA ILE A 325 -5.31 0.39 -5.21
C ILE A 325 -6.75 0.67 -4.80
N MET A 326 -7.62 0.99 -5.77
CA MET A 326 -9.04 1.27 -5.50
C MET A 326 -9.77 0.07 -4.89
N LYS A 327 -9.49 -1.16 -5.32
CA LYS A 327 -10.06 -2.38 -4.71
C LYS A 327 -9.64 -2.56 -3.25
N CYS A 328 -8.46 -2.09 -2.87
CA CYS A 328 -8.02 -2.06 -1.47
C CYS A 328 -8.69 -0.94 -0.67
N GLY A 329 -9.48 -0.08 -1.31
CA GLY A 329 -10.09 1.08 -0.70
C GLY A 329 -9.12 2.21 -0.41
N SER A 330 -7.89 2.15 -0.94
CA SER A 330 -6.91 3.24 -0.85
C SER A 330 -7.11 4.26 -1.96
N ALA A 331 -6.82 5.52 -1.69
CA ALA A 331 -6.70 6.57 -2.69
C ALA A 331 -5.23 6.90 -2.98
N LYS A 332 -4.34 6.43 -2.12
CA LYS A 332 -2.92 6.73 -2.18
C LYS A 332 -2.29 6.22 -3.47
N GLY A 333 -1.63 7.11 -4.20
CA GLY A 333 -0.99 6.82 -5.48
C GLY A 333 -1.94 6.82 -6.70
N VAL A 334 -3.26 6.96 -6.50
CA VAL A 334 -4.20 7.03 -7.64
C VAL A 334 -4.01 8.30 -8.46
N SER A 335 -3.70 9.41 -7.80
CA SER A 335 -3.40 10.68 -8.47
C SER A 335 -2.16 10.57 -9.37
N ASP A 336 -1.11 9.95 -8.85
CA ASP A 336 0.15 9.68 -9.58
C ASP A 336 -0.12 8.85 -10.83
N GLU A 337 -0.85 7.75 -10.68
CA GLU A 337 -1.16 6.85 -11.79
C GLU A 337 -2.08 7.48 -12.84
N LEU A 338 -3.00 8.34 -12.43
CA LEU A 338 -3.81 9.12 -13.39
C LEU A 338 -2.94 10.10 -14.18
N TYR A 339 -1.93 10.69 -13.54
CA TYR A 339 -0.94 11.51 -14.23
C TYR A 339 -0.09 10.68 -15.18
N GLU A 340 0.38 9.49 -14.77
CA GLU A 340 1.08 8.54 -15.64
C GLU A 340 0.25 8.18 -16.89
N LEU A 341 -1.06 7.97 -16.72
CA LEU A 341 -1.95 7.77 -17.87
C LEU A 341 -2.05 8.99 -18.79
N ALA A 342 -2.02 10.21 -18.21
CA ALA A 342 -2.03 11.44 -18.99
C ALA A 342 -0.72 11.62 -19.75
N TRP A 343 0.41 11.42 -19.07
CA TRP A 343 1.74 11.58 -19.63
C TRP A 343 2.01 10.57 -20.76
N ASN A 344 1.88 9.28 -20.49
CA ASN A 344 2.08 8.23 -21.48
C ASN A 344 1.10 8.36 -22.66
N GLY A 345 -0.14 8.74 -22.39
CA GLY A 345 -1.15 8.95 -23.43
C GLY A 345 -0.81 10.11 -24.38
N LYS A 346 -0.21 11.17 -23.84
CA LYS A 346 0.26 12.33 -24.61
C LYS A 346 1.51 11.99 -25.43
N GLU A 347 2.54 11.43 -24.80
CA GLU A 347 3.82 11.10 -25.44
C GLU A 347 3.64 10.06 -26.56
N LYS A 348 2.72 9.12 -26.43
CA LYS A 348 2.33 8.19 -27.47
C LYS A 348 1.82 8.86 -28.76
N GLY A 349 1.30 10.09 -28.67
CA GLY A 349 0.79 10.85 -29.81
C GLY A 349 -0.48 10.31 -30.50
N GLN A 350 -0.97 9.15 -30.09
CA GLN A 350 -2.16 8.51 -30.68
C GLN A 350 -3.44 8.67 -29.84
N VAL A 351 -3.30 9.18 -28.62
CA VAL A 351 -4.42 9.38 -27.70
C VAL A 351 -5.05 10.74 -27.97
N LYS A 352 -6.37 10.78 -28.11
CA LYS A 352 -7.11 12.04 -28.31
C LYS A 352 -6.81 13.03 -27.20
N PRO A 353 -6.52 14.31 -27.50
CA PRO A 353 -6.20 15.35 -26.51
C PRO A 353 -7.22 15.42 -25.34
N LYS A 354 -8.50 15.23 -25.64
CA LYS A 354 -9.57 15.22 -24.63
C LYS A 354 -9.35 14.14 -23.55
N LEU A 355 -8.75 12.98 -23.90
CA LEU A 355 -8.60 11.87 -22.95
C LEU A 355 -7.43 12.11 -21.99
N TYR A 356 -6.24 12.49 -22.46
CA TYR A 356 -5.12 12.75 -21.56
C TYR A 356 -5.35 14.02 -20.73
N LYS A 357 -6.04 15.04 -21.28
CA LYS A 357 -6.50 16.20 -20.51
C LYS A 357 -7.46 15.79 -19.39
N LYS A 358 -8.44 14.91 -19.68
CA LYS A 358 -9.33 14.37 -18.65
C LYS A 358 -8.53 13.70 -17.51
N ARG A 359 -7.55 12.87 -17.85
CA ARG A 359 -6.71 12.18 -16.84
C ARG A 359 -5.90 13.13 -15.99
N TYR A 360 -5.30 14.13 -16.63
CA TYR A 360 -4.58 15.17 -15.91
C TYR A 360 -5.48 15.92 -14.91
N LEU A 361 -6.68 16.32 -15.35
CA LEU A 361 -7.64 17.00 -14.47
C LEU A 361 -8.14 16.09 -13.34
N GLN A 362 -8.35 14.82 -13.61
CA GLN A 362 -8.69 13.84 -12.56
C GLN A 362 -7.56 13.70 -11.53
N ALA A 363 -6.30 13.63 -11.97
CA ALA A 363 -5.14 13.61 -11.09
C ALA A 363 -5.10 14.86 -10.19
N LEU A 364 -5.23 16.05 -10.79
CA LEU A 364 -5.20 17.31 -10.06
C LEU A 364 -6.34 17.42 -9.04
N ASN A 365 -7.57 17.08 -9.44
CA ASN A 365 -8.73 17.17 -8.55
C ASN A 365 -8.66 16.17 -7.39
N LEU A 366 -8.15 14.95 -7.62
CA LEU A 366 -7.91 13.99 -6.54
C LEU A 366 -6.81 14.47 -5.59
N SER A 367 -5.71 15.00 -6.13
CA SER A 367 -4.64 15.56 -5.30
C SER A 367 -5.13 16.70 -4.42
N ILE A 368 -6.01 17.57 -4.95
CA ILE A 368 -6.64 18.63 -4.16
C ILE A 368 -7.55 18.04 -3.07
N LEU A 369 -8.39 17.07 -3.41
CA LEU A 369 -9.27 16.39 -2.46
C LEU A 369 -8.51 15.74 -1.30
N PHE A 370 -7.41 15.04 -1.60
CA PHE A 370 -6.58 14.35 -0.61
C PHE A 370 -5.45 15.20 -0.04
N GLN A 371 -5.38 16.50 -0.39
CA GLN A 371 -4.42 17.48 0.13
C GLN A 371 -2.94 17.10 -0.12
N GLU A 372 -2.63 16.52 -1.26
CA GLU A 372 -1.30 16.07 -1.69
C GLU A 372 -0.45 17.29 -2.16
N ARG A 373 -0.01 18.12 -1.22
CA ARG A 373 0.55 19.47 -1.47
C ARG A 373 1.67 19.49 -2.52
N GLU A 374 2.66 18.65 -2.36
CA GLU A 374 3.82 18.59 -3.27
C GLU A 374 3.39 18.19 -4.69
N PHE A 375 2.48 17.21 -4.77
CA PHE A 375 1.98 16.75 -6.07
C PHE A 375 1.06 17.77 -6.75
N ILE A 376 0.28 18.55 -5.99
CA ILE A 376 -0.49 19.67 -6.51
C ILE A 376 0.43 20.72 -7.15
N ILE A 377 1.55 21.08 -6.49
CA ILE A 377 2.54 22.02 -7.03
C ILE A 377 3.12 21.48 -8.33
N PHE A 378 3.58 20.22 -8.31
CA PHE A 378 4.10 19.52 -9.49
C PHE A 378 3.13 19.53 -10.67
N LEU A 379 1.83 19.25 -10.43
CA LEU A 379 0.80 19.26 -11.47
C LEU A 379 0.54 20.67 -11.99
N LYS A 380 0.39 21.68 -11.12
CA LYS A 380 0.13 23.07 -11.53
C LYS A 380 1.23 23.64 -12.42
N GLU A 381 2.49 23.32 -12.18
CA GLU A 381 3.61 23.71 -13.05
C GLU A 381 3.47 23.15 -14.47
N ARG A 382 2.79 22.01 -14.62
CA ARG A 382 2.60 21.30 -15.89
C ARG A 382 1.26 21.57 -16.56
N GLU A 383 0.38 22.34 -15.93
CA GLU A 383 -1.00 22.58 -16.41
C GLU A 383 -1.03 23.08 -17.86
N LYS A 384 -0.14 24.00 -18.23
CA LYS A 384 -0.04 24.53 -19.59
C LYS A 384 0.28 23.47 -20.64
N LYS A 385 0.97 22.39 -20.24
CA LYS A 385 1.33 21.27 -21.13
C LYS A 385 0.12 20.41 -21.48
N TYR A 386 -0.88 20.30 -20.59
CA TYR A 386 -2.02 19.39 -20.73
C TYR A 386 -3.36 20.10 -20.99
N CYS A 387 -3.52 21.36 -20.61
CA CYS A 387 -4.78 22.09 -20.68
C CYS A 387 -4.89 23.08 -21.83
N LYS A 388 -3.79 23.38 -22.51
CA LYS A 388 -3.82 24.10 -23.78
C LYS A 388 -4.01 23.13 -24.93
#